data_aa41e6cc2909ff0ee864748da5a9e26c
#
_entry.id   aa41e6cc2909ff0ee864748da5a9e26c
#
_cell.length_a   1.000
_cell.length_b   1.000
_cell.length_c   1.000
_cell.angle_alpha   90.00
_cell.angle_beta   90.00
_cell.angle_gamma   90.00
#
_symmetry.space_group_name_H-M   'P 1'
#
loop_
_entity.id
_entity.type
_entity.pdbx_description
1 polymer ?
#
loop_
_entity_poly.entity_id
_entity_poly.type
_entity_poly.pdbx_seq_one_letter_code
_entity_poly.pdbx_strand_id
1 'polypeptide(L)'
;DDDRIRDLVKQYLEENNFLVTTAKNTQDAREKLEIIKFDILVLDIMMPGESGLSLTKEVKKNNPTPIILLTAKGEKQDIIEGLELGADDYLGKPFEPKELLLRIKNILNKIQKPILPNEIYIGNALINFKKLYIKINKKLIKINPQERKVLEKMLESPGKVFSRDNIGKIINISKERTIDVMITRLRQKIES
;
A
#
# COMPACT_ATOMS: atom_id res chain seq x y z
N ASP A 1 0.43 -9.37 24.05
CA ASP A 1 0.66 -9.77 25.44
C ASP A 1 1.56 -11.00 25.56
N ASP A 2 1.63 -11.89 24.57
CA ASP A 2 2.51 -13.08 24.57
C ASP A 2 3.91 -12.72 24.07
N ASP A 3 4.90 -12.75 24.95
CA ASP A 3 6.30 -12.46 24.65
C ASP A 3 6.86 -13.39 23.55
N ARG A 4 6.46 -14.67 23.55
CA ARG A 4 6.93 -15.67 22.58
C ARG A 4 6.43 -15.36 21.18
N ILE A 5 5.14 -15.01 21.05
CA ILE A 5 4.56 -14.61 19.75
C ILE A 5 5.21 -13.33 19.27
N ARG A 6 5.43 -12.36 20.16
CA ARG A 6 6.06 -11.08 19.84
C ARG A 6 7.48 -11.27 19.33
N ASP A 7 8.28 -12.10 19.98
CA ASP A 7 9.66 -12.37 19.58
C ASP A 7 9.73 -13.17 18.26
N LEU A 8 8.86 -14.16 18.07
CA LEU A 8 8.76 -14.91 16.82
C LEU A 8 8.39 -14.00 15.64
N VAL A 9 7.38 -13.16 15.82
CA VAL A 9 6.94 -12.20 14.79
C VAL A 9 8.05 -11.21 14.48
N LYS A 10 8.72 -10.67 15.51
CA LYS A 10 9.84 -9.76 15.33
C LYS A 10 10.93 -10.40 14.49
N GLN A 11 11.43 -11.57 14.88
CA GLN A 11 12.49 -12.26 14.17
C GLN A 11 12.09 -12.51 12.70
N TYR A 12 10.88 -13.05 12.47
CA TYR A 12 10.42 -13.36 11.12
C TYR A 12 10.30 -12.12 10.21
N LEU A 13 9.85 -10.98 10.76
CA LEU A 13 9.75 -9.75 9.99
C LEU A 13 11.14 -9.14 9.73
N GLU A 14 12.06 -9.20 10.68
CA GLU A 14 13.46 -8.74 10.49
C GLU A 14 14.19 -9.57 9.42
N GLU A 15 13.99 -10.89 9.38
CA GLU A 15 14.48 -11.77 8.30
C GLU A 15 13.91 -11.39 6.91
N ASN A 16 12.75 -10.74 6.89
CA ASN A 16 12.10 -10.24 5.66
C ASN A 16 12.35 -8.74 5.39
N ASN A 17 13.42 -8.17 5.95
CA ASN A 17 13.91 -6.80 5.74
C ASN A 17 13.01 -5.70 6.30
N PHE A 18 12.28 -5.95 7.40
CA PHE A 18 11.59 -4.92 8.16
C PHE A 18 12.43 -4.49 9.37
N LEU A 19 12.37 -3.21 9.70
CA LEU A 19 12.86 -2.71 10.99
C LEU A 19 11.72 -2.82 12.00
N VAL A 20 11.89 -3.64 13.05
CA VAL A 20 10.82 -3.95 13.99
C VAL A 20 11.13 -3.39 15.38
N THR A 21 10.20 -2.59 15.88
CA THR A 21 10.18 -2.13 17.27
C THR A 21 9.01 -2.79 17.99
N THR A 22 9.27 -3.44 19.10
CA THR A 22 8.23 -4.09 19.92
C THR A 22 7.80 -3.22 21.09
N ALA A 23 6.55 -3.37 21.51
CA ALA A 23 6.00 -2.76 22.71
C ALA A 23 5.30 -3.82 23.57
N LYS A 24 5.39 -3.70 24.89
CA LYS A 24 4.82 -4.68 25.84
C LYS A 24 3.35 -4.39 26.17
N ASN A 25 2.97 -3.14 26.12
CA ASN A 25 1.63 -2.64 26.41
C ASN A 25 1.38 -1.31 25.68
N THR A 26 0.19 -0.75 25.86
CA THR A 26 -0.22 0.51 25.23
C THR A 26 0.62 1.70 25.68
N GLN A 27 1.05 1.76 26.93
CA GLN A 27 1.89 2.85 27.45
C GLN A 27 3.28 2.84 26.79
N ASP A 28 3.94 1.68 26.75
CA ASP A 28 5.23 1.50 26.07
C ASP A 28 5.13 1.81 24.55
N ALA A 29 3.98 1.47 23.94
CA ALA A 29 3.71 1.81 22.55
C ALA A 29 3.59 3.33 22.33
N ARG A 30 2.90 4.07 23.22
CA ARG A 30 2.79 5.54 23.14
C ARG A 30 4.14 6.24 23.21
N GLU A 31 4.97 5.87 24.18
CA GLU A 31 6.30 6.43 24.34
C GLU A 31 7.14 6.27 23.06
N LYS A 32 7.03 5.14 22.38
CA LYS A 32 7.72 4.89 21.11
C LYS A 32 7.10 5.66 19.94
N LEU A 33 5.77 5.81 19.92
CA LEU A 33 5.06 6.58 18.89
C LEU A 33 5.34 8.09 18.97
N GLU A 34 5.69 8.62 20.13
CA GLU A 34 6.12 10.03 20.27
C GLU A 34 7.46 10.30 19.62
N ILE A 35 8.36 9.30 19.59
CA ILE A 35 9.75 9.44 19.12
C ILE A 35 9.92 8.96 17.69
N ILE A 36 9.20 7.90 17.30
CA ILE A 36 9.38 7.18 16.02
C ILE A 36 8.10 7.23 15.21
N LYS A 37 8.23 7.59 13.92
CA LYS A 37 7.16 7.40 12.95
C LYS A 37 7.25 6.00 12.36
N PHE A 38 6.17 5.24 12.49
CA PHE A 38 6.07 3.89 11.94
C PHE A 38 5.28 3.89 10.64
N ASP A 39 5.68 3.03 9.69
CA ASP A 39 4.95 2.83 8.43
C ASP A 39 3.68 1.98 8.64
N ILE A 40 3.65 1.12 9.67
CA ILE A 40 2.51 0.27 10.04
C ILE A 40 2.62 -0.14 11.51
N LEU A 41 1.47 -0.31 12.15
CA LEU A 41 1.36 -0.85 13.50
C LEU A 41 0.66 -2.21 13.47
N VAL A 42 1.12 -3.13 14.31
CA VAL A 42 0.44 -4.40 14.59
C VAL A 42 0.09 -4.39 16.08
N LEU A 43 -1.18 -4.33 16.40
CA LEU A 43 -1.68 -4.17 17.77
C LEU A 43 -2.52 -5.37 18.17
N ASP A 44 -2.22 -5.93 19.33
CA ASP A 44 -3.10 -6.90 19.97
C ASP A 44 -4.31 -6.19 20.59
N ILE A 45 -5.50 -6.68 20.33
CA ILE A 45 -6.72 -6.14 20.98
C ILE A 45 -6.68 -6.43 22.49
N MET A 46 -6.34 -7.66 22.85
CA MET A 46 -6.29 -8.12 24.23
C MET A 46 -4.92 -7.86 24.85
N MET A 47 -4.68 -6.65 25.31
CA MET A 47 -3.47 -6.30 26.07
C MET A 47 -3.80 -6.08 27.55
N PRO A 48 -2.90 -6.41 28.49
CA PRO A 48 -3.09 -6.11 29.89
C PRO A 48 -3.27 -4.62 30.15
N GLY A 49 -4.30 -4.27 30.93
CA GLY A 49 -4.61 -2.90 31.34
C GLY A 49 -5.49 -2.18 30.33
N GLU A 50 -4.98 -1.73 29.21
CA GLU A 50 -5.73 -0.99 28.20
C GLU A 50 -5.79 -1.75 26.88
N SER A 51 -6.99 -1.80 26.28
CA SER A 51 -7.24 -2.50 25.02
C SER A 51 -6.50 -1.85 23.84
N GLY A 52 -6.04 -2.66 22.88
CA GLY A 52 -5.51 -2.20 21.61
C GLY A 52 -6.50 -1.38 20.79
N LEU A 53 -7.80 -1.53 21.02
CA LEU A 53 -8.84 -0.69 20.38
C LEU A 53 -8.75 0.77 20.85
N SER A 54 -8.49 1.00 22.16
CA SER A 54 -8.29 2.36 22.68
C SER A 54 -7.09 3.05 22.02
N LEU A 55 -5.97 2.35 21.91
CA LEU A 55 -4.78 2.87 21.22
C LEU A 55 -5.04 3.09 19.72
N THR A 56 -5.80 2.21 19.07
CA THR A 56 -6.21 2.36 17.67
C THR A 56 -6.97 3.65 17.47
N LYS A 57 -7.98 3.93 18.30
CA LYS A 57 -8.78 5.16 18.26
C LYS A 57 -7.92 6.42 18.41
N GLU A 58 -6.99 6.39 19.35
CA GLU A 58 -6.07 7.50 19.61
C GLU A 58 -5.14 7.76 18.42
N VAL A 59 -4.48 6.71 17.90
CA VAL A 59 -3.56 6.82 16.76
C VAL A 59 -4.30 7.32 15.53
N LYS A 60 -5.46 6.74 15.21
CA LYS A 60 -6.23 7.12 14.02
C LYS A 60 -6.78 8.53 14.05
N LYS A 61 -6.99 9.10 15.22
CA LYS A 61 -7.41 10.50 15.38
C LYS A 61 -6.29 11.49 14.98
N ASN A 62 -5.04 11.14 15.26
CA ASN A 62 -3.91 12.05 15.15
C ASN A 62 -2.94 11.69 14.02
N ASN A 63 -3.00 10.46 13.50
CA ASN A 63 -2.01 9.94 12.57
C ASN A 63 -2.65 8.95 11.57
N PRO A 64 -2.41 9.06 10.25
CA PRO A 64 -2.92 8.12 9.26
C PRO A 64 -2.16 6.78 9.22
N THR A 65 -1.29 6.48 10.18
CA THR A 65 -0.52 5.23 10.21
C THR A 65 -1.45 4.02 10.13
N PRO A 66 -1.20 3.09 9.20
CA PRO A 66 -1.99 1.87 9.08
C PRO A 66 -1.88 0.98 10.31
N ILE A 67 -2.98 0.29 10.63
CA ILE A 67 -3.05 -0.59 11.79
C ILE A 67 -3.63 -1.94 11.39
N ILE A 68 -2.92 -3.03 11.76
CA ILE A 68 -3.45 -4.40 11.75
C ILE A 68 -3.78 -4.77 13.20
N LEU A 69 -5.01 -5.20 13.46
CA LEU A 69 -5.42 -5.70 14.77
C LEU A 69 -5.25 -7.21 14.86
N LEU A 70 -4.64 -7.68 15.94
CA LEU A 70 -4.63 -9.10 16.30
C LEU A 70 -5.76 -9.36 17.27
N THR A 71 -6.61 -10.36 16.97
CA THR A 71 -7.81 -10.68 17.77
C THR A 71 -7.87 -12.16 18.08
N ALA A 72 -8.55 -12.54 19.17
CA ALA A 72 -8.85 -13.94 19.44
C ALA A 72 -9.85 -14.48 18.41
N LYS A 73 -9.77 -15.77 18.10
CA LYS A 73 -10.66 -16.41 17.13
C LYS A 73 -12.10 -16.43 17.67
N GLY A 74 -13.02 -15.82 16.92
CA GLY A 74 -14.47 -15.84 17.23
C GLY A 74 -15.05 -14.53 17.75
N GLU A 75 -14.25 -13.53 18.06
CA GLU A 75 -14.71 -12.23 18.55
C GLU A 75 -15.09 -11.29 17.40
N LYS A 76 -16.26 -11.58 16.80
CA LYS A 76 -16.77 -10.77 15.67
C LYS A 76 -17.02 -9.32 16.05
N GLN A 77 -17.40 -9.06 17.31
CA GLN A 77 -17.70 -7.72 17.80
C GLN A 77 -16.44 -6.83 17.81
N ASP A 78 -15.33 -7.37 18.29
CA ASP A 78 -14.04 -6.65 18.31
C ASP A 78 -13.53 -6.31 16.91
N ILE A 79 -13.78 -7.21 15.94
CA ILE A 79 -13.44 -6.97 14.54
C ILE A 79 -14.24 -5.79 13.98
N ILE A 80 -15.55 -5.77 14.23
CA ILE A 80 -16.44 -4.70 13.77
C ILE A 80 -16.01 -3.37 14.41
N GLU A 81 -15.84 -3.35 15.73
CA GLU A 81 -15.40 -2.15 16.44
C GLU A 81 -14.03 -1.65 15.95
N GLY A 82 -13.07 -2.56 15.76
CA GLY A 82 -11.75 -2.20 15.24
C GLY A 82 -11.79 -1.57 13.85
N LEU A 83 -12.64 -2.09 12.95
CA LEU A 83 -12.83 -1.53 11.61
C LEU A 83 -13.56 -0.17 11.67
N GLU A 84 -14.55 0.00 12.52
CA GLU A 84 -15.24 1.29 12.74
C GLU A 84 -14.28 2.35 13.30
N LEU A 85 -13.30 1.95 14.12
CA LEU A 85 -12.24 2.82 14.63
C LEU A 85 -11.16 3.14 13.57
N GLY A 86 -11.25 2.53 12.39
CA GLY A 86 -10.38 2.83 11.25
C GLY A 86 -9.16 1.92 11.13
N ALA A 87 -9.15 0.74 11.77
CA ALA A 87 -8.12 -0.27 11.48
C ALA A 87 -8.15 -0.68 10.00
N ASP A 88 -6.98 -0.93 9.41
CA ASP A 88 -6.85 -1.23 7.99
C ASP A 88 -7.01 -2.72 7.66
N ASP A 89 -6.76 -3.58 8.65
CA ASP A 89 -6.96 -5.04 8.56
C ASP A 89 -7.00 -5.65 9.96
N TYR A 90 -7.39 -6.91 10.02
CA TYR A 90 -7.34 -7.73 11.25
C TYR A 90 -6.80 -9.13 10.95
N LEU A 91 -6.26 -9.80 11.98
CA LEU A 91 -5.74 -11.14 11.91
C LEU A 91 -6.10 -11.93 13.17
N GLY A 92 -6.82 -13.05 12.98
CA GLY A 92 -7.24 -13.92 14.08
C GLY A 92 -6.09 -14.78 14.61
N LYS A 93 -5.96 -14.87 15.93
CA LYS A 93 -5.04 -15.80 16.62
C LYS A 93 -5.68 -17.19 16.72
N PRO A 94 -4.92 -18.30 16.55
CA PRO A 94 -3.51 -18.37 16.13
C PRO A 94 -3.31 -18.10 14.64
N PHE A 95 -2.19 -17.48 14.28
CA PHE A 95 -1.84 -17.15 12.89
C PHE A 95 -0.41 -17.56 12.54
N GLU A 96 -0.16 -17.74 11.26
CA GLU A 96 1.17 -17.96 10.73
C GLU A 96 1.90 -16.62 10.52
N PRO A 97 3.18 -16.45 10.93
CA PRO A 97 3.95 -15.22 10.69
C PRO A 97 3.97 -14.79 9.22
N LYS A 98 3.93 -15.76 8.29
CA LYS A 98 3.85 -15.52 6.86
C LYS A 98 2.54 -14.82 6.45
N GLU A 99 1.43 -15.15 7.10
CA GLU A 99 0.14 -14.49 6.83
C GLU A 99 0.20 -13.01 7.22
N LEU A 100 0.72 -12.72 8.42
CA LEU A 100 0.92 -11.34 8.87
C LEU A 100 1.83 -10.56 7.91
N LEU A 101 2.95 -11.15 7.49
CA LEU A 101 3.86 -10.53 6.51
C LEU A 101 3.16 -10.16 5.21
N LEU A 102 2.33 -11.06 4.66
CA LEU A 102 1.59 -10.80 3.42
C LEU A 102 0.59 -9.65 3.58
N ARG A 103 -0.11 -9.56 4.72
CA ARG A 103 -1.04 -8.48 5.04
C ARG A 103 -0.30 -7.14 5.17
N ILE A 104 0.81 -7.10 5.89
CA ILE A 104 1.69 -5.92 6.00
C ILE A 104 2.11 -5.44 4.60
N LYS A 105 2.66 -6.33 3.77
CA LYS A 105 3.08 -5.99 2.40
C LYS A 105 1.92 -5.46 1.56
N ASN A 106 0.74 -6.05 1.66
CA ASN A 106 -0.44 -5.60 0.92
C ASN A 106 -0.88 -4.19 1.32
N ILE A 107 -0.88 -3.88 2.61
CA ILE A 107 -1.25 -2.55 3.12
C ILE A 107 -0.21 -1.52 2.68
N LEU A 108 1.07 -1.77 2.92
CA LEU A 108 2.15 -0.86 2.55
C LEU A 108 2.20 -0.61 1.04
N ASN A 109 1.99 -1.64 0.21
CA ASN A 109 1.92 -1.50 -1.24
C ASN A 109 0.73 -0.63 -1.70
N LYS A 110 -0.41 -0.65 -0.98
CA LYS A 110 -1.55 0.23 -1.29
C LYS A 110 -1.24 1.69 -0.98
N ILE A 111 -0.50 1.95 0.09
CA ILE A 111 -0.16 3.30 0.55
C ILE A 111 1.00 3.88 -0.25
N GLN A 112 2.00 3.05 -0.57
CA GLN A 112 3.17 3.46 -1.35
C GLN A 112 2.88 3.59 -2.85
N LYS A 113 1.73 3.13 -3.35
CA LYS A 113 1.34 3.52 -4.70
C LYS A 113 1.12 5.02 -4.68
N PRO A 114 1.94 5.82 -5.37
CA PRO A 114 1.62 7.22 -5.55
C PRO A 114 0.20 7.26 -6.10
N ILE A 115 -0.71 7.91 -5.38
CA ILE A 115 -2.02 8.27 -5.95
C ILE A 115 -1.66 9.26 -7.03
N LEU A 116 -1.45 8.75 -8.26
CA LEU A 116 -1.23 9.62 -9.38
C LEU A 116 -2.44 10.55 -9.45
N PRO A 117 -2.24 11.86 -9.43
CA PRO A 117 -3.34 12.79 -9.52
C PRO A 117 -4.13 12.46 -10.79
N ASN A 118 -5.45 12.66 -10.76
CA ASN A 118 -6.29 12.43 -11.94
C ASN A 118 -5.78 13.14 -13.18
N GLU A 119 -5.02 14.21 -13.00
CA GLU A 119 -4.37 15.01 -14.04
C GLU A 119 -2.90 15.25 -13.67
N ILE A 120 -2.01 15.03 -14.63
CA ILE A 120 -0.58 15.29 -14.48
C ILE A 120 -0.04 16.00 -15.72
N TYR A 121 0.88 16.96 -15.51
CA TYR A 121 1.62 17.59 -16.59
C TYR A 121 2.95 16.88 -16.80
N ILE A 122 3.25 16.53 -18.06
CA ILE A 122 4.57 16.05 -18.52
C ILE A 122 4.99 16.95 -19.66
N GLY A 123 5.93 17.85 -19.39
CA GLY A 123 6.26 18.92 -20.35
C GLY A 123 4.99 19.74 -20.67
N ASN A 124 4.62 19.82 -21.93
CA ASN A 124 3.45 20.54 -22.42
C ASN A 124 2.17 19.69 -22.48
N ALA A 125 2.25 18.42 -22.13
CA ALA A 125 1.14 17.47 -22.18
C ALA A 125 0.42 17.40 -20.82
N LEU A 126 -0.89 17.62 -20.82
CA LEU A 126 -1.77 17.32 -19.69
C LEU A 126 -2.39 15.93 -19.89
N ILE A 127 -2.09 14.99 -19.02
CA ILE A 127 -2.65 13.64 -19.04
C ILE A 127 -3.78 13.58 -17.99
N ASN A 128 -5.00 13.23 -18.44
CA ASN A 128 -6.13 12.98 -17.54
C ASN A 128 -6.42 11.48 -17.50
N PHE A 129 -6.07 10.84 -16.39
CA PHE A 129 -6.23 9.39 -16.19
C PHE A 129 -7.68 8.97 -15.97
N LYS A 130 -8.50 9.84 -15.40
CA LYS A 130 -9.93 9.56 -15.16
C LYS A 130 -10.73 9.61 -16.45
N LYS A 131 -10.49 10.62 -17.29
CA LYS A 131 -11.21 10.83 -18.55
C LYS A 131 -10.51 10.20 -19.77
N LEU A 132 -9.37 9.55 -19.57
CA LEU A 132 -8.58 8.83 -20.58
C LEU A 132 -8.23 9.70 -21.81
N TYR A 133 -7.61 10.85 -21.57
CA TYR A 133 -7.08 11.68 -22.65
C TYR A 133 -5.74 12.34 -22.30
N ILE A 134 -5.00 12.71 -23.35
CA ILE A 134 -3.84 13.58 -23.31
C ILE A 134 -4.24 14.87 -24.04
N LYS A 135 -3.97 16.02 -23.44
CA LYS A 135 -4.17 17.33 -24.05
C LYS A 135 -2.82 17.97 -24.34
N ILE A 136 -2.53 18.25 -25.62
CA ILE A 136 -1.32 18.93 -26.08
C ILE A 136 -1.77 20.05 -27.04
N ASN A 137 -1.29 21.26 -26.83
CA ASN A 137 -1.54 22.40 -27.74
C ASN A 137 -3.04 22.57 -28.13
N LYS A 138 -3.96 22.46 -27.16
CA LYS A 138 -5.44 22.48 -27.35
C LYS A 138 -6.02 21.23 -28.05
N LYS A 139 -5.22 20.28 -28.48
CA LYS A 139 -5.64 19.02 -29.11
C LYS A 139 -5.91 17.97 -28.04
N LEU A 140 -7.05 17.28 -28.10
CA LEU A 140 -7.41 16.19 -27.21
C LEU A 140 -7.16 14.86 -27.93
N ILE A 141 -6.35 14.00 -27.34
CA ILE A 141 -5.97 12.69 -27.88
C ILE A 141 -6.44 11.63 -26.88
N LYS A 142 -7.31 10.74 -27.30
CA LYS A 142 -7.82 9.64 -26.43
C LYS A 142 -6.73 8.60 -26.20
N ILE A 143 -6.64 8.11 -24.96
CA ILE A 143 -5.85 6.95 -24.56
C ILE A 143 -6.77 5.80 -24.18
N ASN A 144 -6.32 4.56 -24.40
CA ASN A 144 -7.05 3.39 -23.99
C ASN A 144 -6.64 2.93 -22.58
N PRO A 145 -7.39 2.01 -21.93
CA PRO A 145 -7.08 1.52 -20.60
C PRO A 145 -5.70 0.85 -20.46
N GLN A 146 -5.17 0.23 -21.52
CA GLN A 146 -3.84 -0.39 -21.49
C GLN A 146 -2.75 0.67 -21.57
N GLU A 147 -2.89 1.66 -22.43
CA GLU A 147 -1.99 2.83 -22.50
C GLU A 147 -1.97 3.57 -21.16
N ARG A 148 -3.12 3.74 -20.52
CA ARG A 148 -3.23 4.30 -19.17
C ARG A 148 -2.37 3.52 -18.16
N LYS A 149 -2.53 2.18 -18.09
CA LYS A 149 -1.77 1.34 -17.15
C LYS A 149 -0.26 1.47 -17.32
N VAL A 150 0.21 1.55 -18.58
CA VAL A 150 1.63 1.72 -18.88
C VAL A 150 2.11 3.09 -18.42
N LEU A 151 1.38 4.17 -18.73
CA LEU A 151 1.73 5.53 -18.31
C LEU A 151 1.75 5.65 -16.77
N GLU A 152 0.74 5.14 -16.09
CA GLU A 152 0.69 5.12 -14.63
C GLU A 152 1.93 4.42 -14.06
N LYS A 153 2.31 3.26 -14.62
CA LYS A 153 3.47 2.51 -14.13
C LYS A 153 4.80 3.20 -14.40
N MET A 154 4.93 3.88 -15.53
CA MET A 154 6.12 4.69 -15.84
C MET A 154 6.25 5.89 -14.91
N LEU A 155 5.14 6.53 -14.55
CA LEU A 155 5.10 7.66 -13.63
C LEU A 155 5.34 7.28 -12.17
N GLU A 156 4.96 6.05 -11.77
CA GLU A 156 5.31 5.50 -10.45
C GLU A 156 6.82 5.29 -10.27
N SER A 157 7.59 5.23 -11.36
CA SER A 157 9.02 4.95 -11.33
C SER A 157 9.77 5.80 -12.35
N PRO A 158 9.91 7.12 -12.15
CA PRO A 158 10.62 8.02 -13.06
C PRO A 158 12.07 7.59 -13.27
N GLY A 159 12.54 7.62 -14.51
CA GLY A 159 13.90 7.22 -14.89
C GLY A 159 14.13 5.72 -15.00
N LYS A 160 13.16 4.87 -14.66
CA LYS A 160 13.27 3.42 -14.82
C LYS A 160 13.06 3.01 -16.27
N VAL A 161 13.95 2.16 -16.80
CA VAL A 161 13.79 1.53 -18.11
C VAL A 161 12.88 0.30 -17.98
N PHE A 162 11.85 0.22 -18.82
CA PHE A 162 10.93 -0.90 -18.88
C PHE A 162 11.23 -1.77 -20.10
N SER A 163 11.51 -3.06 -19.89
CA SER A 163 11.65 -4.03 -20.97
C SER A 163 10.28 -4.37 -21.59
N ARG A 164 10.29 -4.99 -22.80
CA ARG A 164 9.07 -5.52 -23.43
C ARG A 164 8.30 -6.46 -22.50
N ASP A 165 9.01 -7.36 -21.82
CA ASP A 165 8.40 -8.30 -20.86
C ASP A 165 7.75 -7.59 -19.67
N ASN A 166 8.37 -6.54 -19.16
CA ASN A 166 7.79 -5.73 -18.10
C ASN A 166 6.48 -5.08 -18.55
N ILE A 167 6.48 -4.49 -19.75
CA ILE A 167 5.28 -3.87 -20.33
C ILE A 167 4.22 -4.93 -20.62
N GLY A 168 4.61 -6.07 -21.19
CA GLY A 168 3.70 -7.18 -21.46
C GLY A 168 2.98 -7.66 -20.20
N LYS A 169 3.68 -7.79 -19.08
CA LYS A 169 3.10 -8.14 -17.77
C LYS A 169 2.12 -7.07 -17.25
N ILE A 170 2.41 -5.79 -17.45
CA ILE A 170 1.52 -4.68 -17.04
C ILE A 170 0.18 -4.74 -17.76
N ILE A 171 0.19 -5.07 -19.05
CA ILE A 171 -1.00 -5.05 -19.91
C ILE A 171 -1.59 -6.45 -20.19
N ASN A 172 -1.02 -7.50 -19.60
CA ASN A 172 -1.39 -8.91 -19.84
C ASN A 172 -1.35 -9.33 -21.32
N ILE A 173 -0.30 -8.92 -22.04
CA ILE A 173 -0.05 -9.27 -23.44
C ILE A 173 1.35 -9.87 -23.56
N SER A 174 1.45 -11.04 -24.20
CA SER A 174 2.72 -11.76 -24.46
C SER A 174 3.27 -11.56 -25.88
N LYS A 175 2.46 -11.06 -26.82
CA LYS A 175 2.89 -10.86 -28.21
C LYS A 175 3.73 -9.58 -28.35
N GLU A 176 5.05 -9.72 -28.51
CA GLU A 176 6.01 -8.61 -28.62
C GLU A 176 5.60 -7.55 -29.64
N ARG A 177 5.21 -7.97 -30.86
CA ARG A 177 4.77 -7.05 -31.93
C ARG A 177 3.60 -6.15 -31.48
N THR A 178 2.69 -6.67 -30.67
CA THR A 178 1.55 -5.89 -30.17
C THR A 178 2.00 -4.84 -29.16
N ILE A 179 2.99 -5.19 -28.33
CA ILE A 179 3.60 -4.28 -27.36
C ILE A 179 4.33 -3.15 -28.10
N ASP A 180 5.16 -3.47 -29.09
CA ASP A 180 5.91 -2.48 -29.87
C ASP A 180 4.99 -1.49 -30.60
N VAL A 181 3.91 -1.99 -31.24
CA VAL A 181 2.91 -1.15 -31.89
C VAL A 181 2.21 -0.22 -30.89
N MET A 182 1.86 -0.73 -29.72
CA MET A 182 1.21 0.08 -28.69
C MET A 182 2.16 1.18 -28.18
N ILE A 183 3.40 0.86 -27.88
CA ILE A 183 4.40 1.83 -27.38
C ILE A 183 4.69 2.88 -28.44
N THR A 184 4.83 2.50 -29.71
CA THR A 184 5.03 3.44 -30.81
C THR A 184 3.87 4.43 -30.92
N ARG A 185 2.63 3.93 -30.87
CA ARG A 185 1.44 4.79 -30.89
C ARG A 185 1.36 5.71 -29.67
N LEU A 186 1.71 5.20 -28.48
CA LEU A 186 1.71 5.99 -27.25
C LEU A 186 2.74 7.13 -27.32
N ARG A 187 3.94 6.86 -27.82
CA ARG A 187 4.96 7.88 -28.06
C ARG A 187 4.46 8.97 -29.02
N GLN A 188 3.91 8.58 -30.17
CA GLN A 188 3.33 9.54 -31.12
C GLN A 188 2.25 10.42 -30.50
N LYS A 189 1.48 9.92 -29.54
CA LYS A 189 0.45 10.69 -28.82
C LYS A 189 1.03 11.70 -27.84
N ILE A 190 2.23 11.46 -27.31
CA ILE A 190 2.86 12.31 -26.28
C ILE A 190 3.85 13.29 -26.91
N GLU A 191 4.52 12.90 -27.98
CA GLU A 191 5.57 13.68 -28.65
C GLU A 191 5.02 14.61 -29.75
N SER A 192 3.73 14.52 -30.08
CA SER A 192 3.06 15.37 -31.07
C SER A 192 2.51 16.64 -30.44
#